data_7f066648640c5274d736b144816113a6
#
_entry.id   7f066648640c5274d736b144816113a6
#
_cell.length_a   1.000
_cell.length_b   1.000
_cell.length_c   1.000
_cell.angle_alpha   90.00
_cell.angle_beta   90.00
_cell.angle_gamma   90.00
#
_symmetry.space_group_name_H-M   'P 1'
#
loop_
_entity.id
_entity.type
_entity.pdbx_description
1 polymer ?
#
loop_
_entity_poly.entity_id
_entity_poly.type
_entity_poly.pdbx_seq_one_letter_code
_entity_poly.pdbx_strand_id
1 'polypeptide(L)'
;MKYIKTLLSLCCLCCGAAAAQTAAIAPTDPHIQYVGRICFQNPERPRFSYPGTQINVAFQGTTLRMKCKPGSGYFMAQIDDAEPFKVAFRGPRDSVVTLCTALPDARHTARLMYCIEGYEYKPEFWGFQTDGQLAEMDPLPAKKVEFIGNSITCGYGNEGRLGEPFRFETENHYYGYAQLTMRRLGAVASIVARSGIGAYRNYGAPKDGSPADNMPAQYEYTLYNDQTERWDFSRWQPDVVCINLGTNDLSTDNYDTALLKQGYKRLLAQVRKGNPKAKVVFLCGSMLGGKELDICKRILNEVTEEAHKAGDKLVYRFDFSPQTGDLGYGTDWHPSLRQHQRMADELTPFLRQLMKE
;
A
#
# COMPACT_ATOMS: atom_id res chain seq x y z
N MET A 1 -68.42 -9.96 -53.38
CA MET A 1 -67.66 -9.27 -52.27
C MET A 1 -66.50 -10.17 -51.90
N LYS A 2 -65.28 -9.80 -52.29
CA LYS A 2 -64.04 -10.53 -51.98
C LYS A 2 -63.29 -9.77 -50.88
N TYR A 3 -63.12 -10.39 -49.72
CA TYR A 3 -62.30 -9.83 -48.63
C TYR A 3 -60.84 -10.20 -48.86
N ILE A 4 -60.00 -9.18 -49.08
CA ILE A 4 -58.52 -9.30 -49.07
C ILE A 4 -58.08 -9.18 -47.62
N LYS A 5 -57.51 -10.26 -47.10
CA LYS A 5 -56.78 -10.23 -45.78
C LYS A 5 -55.34 -9.85 -46.00
N THR A 6 -54.95 -8.62 -45.60
CA THR A 6 -53.58 -8.17 -45.61
C THR A 6 -52.88 -8.74 -44.35
N LEU A 7 -51.90 -9.61 -44.55
CA LEU A 7 -51.02 -10.14 -43.49
C LEU A 7 -49.92 -9.12 -43.25
N LEU A 8 -49.92 -8.42 -42.09
CA LEU A 8 -48.80 -7.63 -41.67
C LEU A 8 -47.77 -8.58 -41.02
N SER A 9 -46.63 -8.76 -41.70
CA SER A 9 -45.49 -9.48 -41.16
C SER A 9 -44.69 -8.53 -40.24
N LEU A 10 -44.76 -8.77 -38.93
CA LEU A 10 -44.00 -8.04 -37.94
C LEU A 10 -42.60 -8.64 -37.88
N CYS A 11 -41.63 -8.00 -38.54
CA CYS A 11 -40.22 -8.37 -38.44
C CYS A 11 -39.68 -7.90 -37.11
N CYS A 12 -39.61 -8.78 -36.08
CA CYS A 12 -38.84 -8.56 -34.86
C CYS A 12 -37.36 -8.55 -35.21
N LEU A 13 -36.77 -7.38 -35.33
CA LEU A 13 -35.32 -7.23 -35.27
C LEU A 13 -34.87 -7.57 -33.85
N CYS A 14 -34.48 -8.80 -33.60
CA CYS A 14 -33.67 -9.17 -32.45
C CYS A 14 -32.27 -8.57 -32.64
N CYS A 15 -32.04 -7.35 -32.15
CA CYS A 15 -30.69 -6.87 -31.88
C CYS A 15 -30.11 -7.75 -30.80
N GLY A 16 -29.51 -8.88 -31.13
CA GLY A 16 -28.62 -9.61 -30.27
C GLY A 16 -27.41 -8.72 -30.03
N ALA A 17 -27.30 -8.17 -28.81
CA ALA A 17 -26.04 -7.58 -28.35
C ALA A 17 -25.02 -8.72 -28.37
N ALA A 18 -24.19 -8.79 -29.41
CA ALA A 18 -23.00 -9.64 -29.39
C ALA A 18 -22.17 -9.19 -28.20
N ALA A 19 -21.98 -10.08 -27.23
CA ALA A 19 -21.05 -9.82 -26.13
C ALA A 19 -19.70 -9.50 -26.76
N ALA A 20 -19.20 -8.28 -26.56
CA ALA A 20 -17.92 -7.87 -27.10
C ALA A 20 -16.84 -8.85 -26.63
N GLN A 21 -16.11 -9.42 -27.59
CA GLN A 21 -15.07 -10.40 -27.29
C GLN A 21 -13.94 -9.66 -26.55
N THR A 22 -13.67 -9.99 -25.28
CA THR A 22 -12.61 -9.35 -24.49
C THR A 22 -11.26 -9.95 -24.85
N ALA A 23 -10.28 -9.09 -25.14
CA ALA A 23 -8.87 -9.46 -25.31
C ALA A 23 -8.20 -9.64 -23.94
N ALA A 24 -7.33 -10.64 -23.82
CA ALA A 24 -6.48 -10.84 -22.63
C ALA A 24 -5.22 -9.99 -22.78
N ILE A 25 -4.88 -9.26 -21.71
CA ILE A 25 -3.69 -8.43 -21.61
C ILE A 25 -2.76 -9.08 -20.59
N ALA A 26 -1.54 -9.41 -21.02
CA ALA A 26 -0.54 -10.02 -20.16
C ALA A 26 0.03 -9.02 -19.14
N PRO A 27 0.51 -9.47 -17.96
CA PRO A 27 1.21 -8.61 -17.00
C PRO A 27 2.47 -7.92 -17.56
N THR A 28 3.02 -8.44 -18.63
CA THR A 28 4.20 -7.91 -19.34
C THR A 28 3.89 -6.77 -20.30
N ASP A 29 2.62 -6.41 -20.46
CA ASP A 29 2.26 -5.29 -21.36
C ASP A 29 2.91 -3.98 -20.87
N PRO A 30 3.64 -3.26 -21.74
CA PRO A 30 4.39 -2.06 -21.35
C PRO A 30 3.51 -0.88 -20.91
N HIS A 31 2.22 -0.88 -21.21
CA HIS A 31 1.27 0.14 -20.78
C HIS A 31 0.78 -0.06 -19.33
N ILE A 32 1.16 -1.18 -18.69
CA ILE A 32 0.85 -1.40 -17.27
C ILE A 32 1.88 -0.67 -16.41
N GLN A 33 1.41 0.28 -15.61
CA GLN A 33 2.25 1.04 -14.70
C GLN A 33 2.22 0.41 -13.30
N TYR A 34 3.38 -0.02 -12.82
CA TYR A 34 3.55 -0.64 -11.52
C TYR A 34 4.17 0.31 -10.50
N VAL A 35 3.68 0.27 -9.24
CA VAL A 35 4.26 1.02 -8.09
C VAL A 35 4.43 0.08 -6.92
N GLY A 36 5.55 0.20 -6.21
CA GLY A 36 5.90 -0.62 -5.05
C GLY A 36 6.86 -1.76 -5.39
N ARG A 37 7.12 -2.61 -4.41
CA ARG A 37 8.03 -3.75 -4.56
C ARG A 37 7.29 -4.94 -5.16
N ILE A 38 7.64 -5.27 -6.39
CA ILE A 38 7.02 -6.35 -7.16
C ILE A 38 8.13 -7.28 -7.69
N CYS A 39 7.96 -8.57 -7.42
CA CYS A 39 8.82 -9.63 -7.89
C CYS A 39 8.39 -10.08 -9.28
N PHE A 40 9.27 -9.91 -10.27
CA PHE A 40 9.08 -10.32 -11.67
C PHE A 40 9.94 -11.55 -12.05
N GLN A 41 10.34 -12.39 -11.08
CA GLN A 41 11.01 -13.67 -11.40
C GLN A 41 10.19 -14.54 -12.38
N ASN A 42 8.86 -14.46 -12.25
CA ASN A 42 7.94 -14.91 -13.31
C ASN A 42 7.18 -13.70 -13.84
N PRO A 43 7.56 -13.14 -14.99
CA PRO A 43 6.94 -11.92 -15.52
C PRO A 43 5.48 -12.10 -15.92
N GLU A 44 5.03 -13.33 -16.21
CA GLU A 44 3.62 -13.64 -16.49
C GLU A 44 2.76 -13.74 -15.22
N ARG A 45 3.39 -13.77 -14.04
CA ARG A 45 2.75 -13.89 -12.73
C ARG A 45 3.50 -13.10 -11.67
N PRO A 46 3.62 -11.77 -11.83
CA PRO A 46 4.30 -10.93 -10.84
C PRO A 46 3.64 -11.06 -9.47
N ARG A 47 4.49 -11.14 -8.43
CA ARG A 47 4.10 -11.30 -7.02
C ARG A 47 4.42 -10.04 -6.22
N PHE A 48 3.64 -9.78 -5.19
CA PHE A 48 3.85 -8.70 -4.25
C PHE A 48 3.36 -9.10 -2.85
N SER A 49 3.82 -8.43 -1.81
CA SER A 49 3.44 -8.76 -0.42
C SER A 49 3.12 -7.53 0.42
N TYR A 50 3.50 -6.33 -0.03
CA TYR A 50 3.29 -5.11 0.74
C TYR A 50 1.98 -4.42 0.33
N PRO A 51 1.22 -3.86 1.31
CA PRO A 51 0.08 -3.01 1.00
C PRO A 51 0.54 -1.76 0.22
N GLY A 52 -0.38 -1.10 -0.46
CA GLY A 52 -0.03 0.08 -1.26
C GLY A 52 0.64 -0.22 -2.61
N THR A 53 0.88 -1.49 -2.95
CA THR A 53 1.30 -1.89 -4.30
C THR A 53 0.22 -1.48 -5.30
N GLN A 54 0.62 -0.79 -6.39
CA GLN A 54 -0.33 -0.31 -7.40
C GLN A 54 -0.08 -0.98 -8.76
N ILE A 55 -1.18 -1.21 -9.46
CA ILE A 55 -1.24 -1.73 -10.84
C ILE A 55 -2.20 -0.82 -11.60
N ASN A 56 -1.67 0.12 -12.38
CA ASN A 56 -2.44 1.16 -13.03
C ASN A 56 -2.41 0.97 -14.55
N VAL A 57 -3.53 1.24 -15.21
CA VAL A 57 -3.65 1.19 -16.67
C VAL A 57 -4.55 2.31 -17.19
N ALA A 58 -4.28 2.77 -18.41
CA ALA A 58 -5.26 3.44 -19.24
C ALA A 58 -5.71 2.48 -20.33
N PHE A 59 -6.97 2.58 -20.74
CA PHE A 59 -7.53 1.73 -21.78
C PHE A 59 -8.55 2.49 -22.63
N GLN A 60 -8.67 2.13 -23.90
CA GLN A 60 -9.76 2.50 -24.78
C GLN A 60 -10.74 1.33 -24.80
N GLY A 61 -12.02 1.57 -24.53
CA GLY A 61 -13.05 0.54 -24.50
C GLY A 61 -14.12 0.80 -23.46
N THR A 62 -15.04 -0.15 -23.28
CA THR A 62 -16.20 0.01 -22.38
C THR A 62 -16.13 -0.87 -21.15
N THR A 63 -15.21 -1.85 -21.12
CA THR A 63 -15.15 -2.90 -20.09
C THR A 63 -13.70 -3.18 -19.72
N LEU A 64 -13.44 -3.28 -18.41
CA LEU A 64 -12.16 -3.75 -17.87
C LEU A 64 -12.39 -4.78 -16.76
N ARG A 65 -11.63 -5.88 -16.83
CA ARG A 65 -11.59 -6.92 -15.80
C ARG A 65 -10.15 -7.15 -15.38
N MET A 66 -9.92 -7.38 -14.09
CA MET A 66 -8.62 -7.74 -13.52
C MET A 66 -8.55 -9.24 -13.27
N LYS A 67 -7.38 -9.84 -13.53
CA LYS A 67 -7.10 -11.25 -13.24
C LYS A 67 -6.00 -11.35 -12.20
N CYS A 68 -6.24 -12.15 -11.17
CA CYS A 68 -5.25 -12.50 -10.14
C CYS A 68 -5.36 -13.99 -9.80
N LYS A 69 -4.35 -14.49 -9.09
CA LYS A 69 -4.45 -15.79 -8.42
C LYS A 69 -5.69 -15.81 -7.51
N PRO A 70 -6.50 -16.88 -7.52
CA PRO A 70 -7.57 -17.04 -6.55
C PRO A 70 -7.07 -16.89 -5.11
N GLY A 71 -7.81 -16.18 -4.29
CA GLY A 71 -7.40 -15.89 -2.92
C GLY A 71 -6.31 -14.83 -2.78
N SER A 72 -6.10 -13.94 -3.76
CA SER A 72 -5.13 -12.83 -3.66
C SER A 72 -5.53 -11.72 -2.69
N GLY A 73 -6.75 -11.74 -2.13
CA GLY A 73 -7.21 -10.75 -1.16
C GLY A 73 -7.89 -9.54 -1.79
N TYR A 74 -7.59 -8.32 -1.30
CA TYR A 74 -8.39 -7.14 -1.54
C TYR A 74 -7.62 -6.00 -2.21
N PHE A 75 -8.30 -5.31 -3.13
CA PHE A 75 -7.80 -4.11 -3.78
C PHE A 75 -8.83 -2.99 -3.68
N MET A 76 -8.36 -1.75 -3.60
CA MET A 76 -9.15 -0.57 -3.95
C MET A 76 -8.95 -0.29 -5.42
N ALA A 77 -10.06 -0.09 -6.13
CA ALA A 77 -10.09 0.26 -7.55
C ALA A 77 -10.73 1.64 -7.72
N GLN A 78 -10.15 2.46 -8.58
CA GLN A 78 -10.73 3.72 -9.00
C GLN A 78 -10.72 3.79 -10.52
N ILE A 79 -11.88 4.01 -11.13
CA ILE A 79 -12.03 4.21 -12.58
C ILE A 79 -12.20 5.71 -12.80
N ASP A 80 -11.31 6.29 -13.59
CA ASP A 80 -11.24 7.73 -13.82
C ASP A 80 -11.22 8.51 -12.48
N ASP A 81 -12.08 9.50 -12.34
CA ASP A 81 -12.26 10.28 -11.11
C ASP A 81 -13.48 9.86 -10.28
N ALA A 82 -14.05 8.66 -10.57
CA ALA A 82 -15.17 8.13 -9.78
C ALA A 82 -14.73 7.75 -8.35
N GLU A 83 -15.71 7.57 -7.47
CA GLU A 83 -15.46 7.11 -6.11
C GLU A 83 -14.76 5.74 -6.11
N PRO A 84 -13.69 5.57 -5.34
CA PRO A 84 -12.99 4.29 -5.25
C PRO A 84 -13.83 3.23 -4.55
N PHE A 85 -13.73 2.00 -5.02
CA PHE A 85 -14.46 0.86 -4.48
C PHE A 85 -13.53 -0.33 -4.22
N LYS A 86 -13.93 -1.18 -3.27
CA LYS A 86 -13.15 -2.38 -2.91
C LYS A 86 -13.54 -3.55 -3.80
N VAL A 87 -12.55 -4.25 -4.33
CA VAL A 87 -12.70 -5.53 -5.06
C VAL A 87 -11.92 -6.63 -4.35
N ALA A 88 -12.34 -7.88 -4.50
CA ALA A 88 -11.78 -9.00 -3.76
C ALA A 88 -11.64 -10.27 -4.59
N PHE A 89 -10.53 -10.96 -4.41
CA PHE A 89 -10.27 -12.32 -4.90
C PHE A 89 -10.29 -13.27 -3.70
N ARG A 90 -11.49 -13.64 -3.23
CA ARG A 90 -11.70 -14.34 -1.94
C ARG A 90 -11.59 -15.85 -2.03
N GLY A 91 -12.19 -16.42 -3.02
CA GLY A 91 -12.39 -17.87 -3.10
C GLY A 91 -11.37 -18.57 -4.00
N PRO A 92 -11.34 -19.90 -3.96
CA PRO A 92 -10.41 -20.71 -4.76
C PRO A 92 -10.71 -20.66 -6.26
N ARG A 93 -11.82 -20.05 -6.68
CA ARG A 93 -12.23 -19.92 -8.09
C ARG A 93 -12.28 -18.47 -8.57
N ASP A 94 -12.12 -17.50 -7.68
CA ASP A 94 -12.27 -16.07 -7.97
C ASP A 94 -10.98 -15.52 -8.58
N SER A 95 -10.70 -15.84 -9.83
CA SER A 95 -9.51 -15.37 -10.55
C SER A 95 -9.76 -14.14 -11.44
N VAL A 96 -11.02 -13.72 -11.62
CA VAL A 96 -11.42 -12.58 -12.46
C VAL A 96 -12.42 -11.71 -11.72
N VAL A 97 -12.14 -10.41 -11.63
CA VAL A 97 -13.06 -9.41 -11.09
C VAL A 97 -13.34 -8.36 -12.15
N THR A 98 -14.62 -8.03 -12.35
CA THR A 98 -15.03 -6.94 -13.22
C THR A 98 -14.83 -5.60 -12.51
N LEU A 99 -14.06 -4.70 -13.10
CA LEU A 99 -13.79 -3.37 -12.59
C LEU A 99 -14.81 -2.34 -13.12
N CYS A 100 -15.14 -2.45 -14.38
CA CYS A 100 -16.19 -1.64 -15.01
C CYS A 100 -16.78 -2.35 -16.21
N THR A 101 -18.01 -1.94 -16.57
CA THR A 101 -18.72 -2.37 -17.79
C THR A 101 -19.60 -1.22 -18.28
N ALA A 102 -19.90 -1.23 -19.57
CA ALA A 102 -20.82 -0.28 -20.21
C ALA A 102 -20.41 1.19 -20.00
N LEU A 103 -19.12 1.47 -19.90
CA LEU A 103 -18.60 2.82 -20.00
C LEU A 103 -18.79 3.35 -21.44
N PRO A 104 -18.75 4.66 -21.67
CA PRO A 104 -18.58 5.19 -23.01
C PRO A 104 -17.35 4.58 -23.70
N ASP A 105 -17.40 4.34 -25.01
CA ASP A 105 -16.20 3.92 -25.75
C ASP A 105 -15.22 5.09 -25.91
N ALA A 106 -14.34 5.23 -24.91
CA ALA A 106 -13.40 6.33 -24.78
C ALA A 106 -12.14 5.86 -24.03
N ARG A 107 -11.15 6.75 -23.90
CA ARG A 107 -9.99 6.52 -23.03
C ARG A 107 -10.43 6.65 -21.58
N HIS A 108 -10.17 5.61 -20.80
CA HIS A 108 -10.39 5.54 -19.34
C HIS A 108 -9.09 5.21 -18.61
N THR A 109 -9.06 5.49 -17.31
CA THR A 109 -7.98 5.09 -16.42
C THR A 109 -8.52 4.16 -15.33
N ALA A 110 -7.74 3.16 -14.95
CA ALA A 110 -8.00 2.32 -13.79
C ALA A 110 -6.77 2.34 -12.88
N ARG A 111 -6.94 2.81 -11.66
CA ARG A 111 -5.93 2.80 -10.61
C ARG A 111 -6.30 1.76 -9.58
N LEU A 112 -5.43 0.78 -9.40
CA LEU A 112 -5.66 -0.35 -8.51
C LEU A 112 -4.59 -0.37 -7.44
N MET A 113 -5.00 -0.42 -6.16
CA MET A 113 -4.10 -0.48 -5.03
C MET A 113 -4.42 -1.70 -4.18
N TYR A 114 -3.42 -2.56 -3.99
CA TYR A 114 -3.49 -3.63 -3.02
C TYR A 114 -3.60 -3.05 -1.61
N CYS A 115 -4.68 -3.35 -0.90
CA CYS A 115 -5.00 -2.61 0.32
C CYS A 115 -4.73 -3.36 1.63
N ILE A 116 -4.26 -4.60 1.55
CA ILE A 116 -3.94 -5.44 2.71
C ILE A 116 -2.51 -5.96 2.67
N GLU A 117 -2.07 -6.61 3.74
CA GLU A 117 -0.81 -7.34 3.79
C GLU A 117 -0.92 -8.66 3.02
N GLY A 118 0.00 -8.89 2.09
CA GLY A 118 -0.07 -10.01 1.14
C GLY A 118 0.78 -11.24 1.51
N TYR A 119 1.48 -11.22 2.63
CA TYR A 119 2.43 -12.29 2.97
C TYR A 119 1.75 -13.66 3.22
N GLU A 120 0.51 -13.67 3.71
CA GLU A 120 -0.29 -14.88 3.85
C GLU A 120 -0.98 -15.27 2.55
N TYR A 121 -1.53 -14.30 1.82
CA TYR A 121 -2.27 -14.50 0.57
C TYR A 121 -1.36 -14.83 -0.61
N LYS A 122 -0.12 -14.36 -0.59
CA LYS A 122 0.86 -14.53 -1.69
C LYS A 122 0.23 -14.19 -3.04
N PRO A 123 -0.23 -12.94 -3.21
CA PRO A 123 -0.95 -12.51 -4.39
C PRO A 123 -0.09 -12.59 -5.64
N GLU A 124 -0.74 -12.95 -6.75
CA GLU A 124 -0.17 -12.91 -8.09
C GLU A 124 -1.11 -12.15 -9.01
N PHE A 125 -0.57 -11.24 -9.78
CA PHE A 125 -1.31 -10.58 -10.83
C PHE A 125 -1.18 -11.36 -12.15
N TRP A 126 -2.30 -11.63 -12.80
CA TRP A 126 -2.37 -12.43 -14.03
C TRP A 126 -2.84 -11.63 -15.25
N GLY A 127 -2.89 -10.28 -15.15
CA GLY A 127 -3.21 -9.38 -16.24
C GLY A 127 -4.63 -8.84 -16.22
N PHE A 128 -5.04 -8.28 -17.35
CA PHE A 128 -6.36 -7.70 -17.54
C PHE A 128 -7.12 -8.38 -18.69
N GLN A 129 -8.39 -8.06 -18.80
CA GLN A 129 -9.23 -8.32 -19.97
C GLN A 129 -10.02 -7.05 -20.29
N THR A 130 -10.06 -6.65 -21.55
CA THR A 130 -10.82 -5.49 -22.04
C THR A 130 -11.45 -5.82 -23.39
N ASP A 131 -12.53 -5.15 -23.73
CA ASP A 131 -13.16 -5.18 -25.04
C ASP A 131 -12.47 -4.23 -26.07
N GLY A 132 -11.42 -3.54 -25.62
CA GLY A 132 -10.62 -2.66 -26.45
C GLY A 132 -9.12 -2.96 -26.30
N GLN A 133 -8.31 -1.93 -26.08
CA GLN A 133 -6.85 -2.03 -25.95
C GLN A 133 -6.33 -1.14 -24.83
N LEU A 134 -5.13 -1.44 -24.31
CA LEU A 134 -4.46 -0.52 -23.40
C LEU A 134 -3.96 0.72 -24.14
N ALA A 135 -3.84 1.80 -23.42
CA ALA A 135 -3.32 3.09 -23.85
C ALA A 135 -2.21 3.55 -22.90
N GLU A 136 -1.44 4.54 -23.32
CA GLU A 136 -0.40 5.14 -22.48
C GLU A 136 -1.01 5.70 -21.19
N MET A 137 -0.44 5.32 -20.06
CA MET A 137 -0.81 5.86 -18.74
C MET A 137 -0.11 7.19 -18.50
N ASP A 138 -0.77 8.12 -17.84
CA ASP A 138 -0.13 9.37 -17.42
C ASP A 138 1.08 9.05 -16.50
N PRO A 139 2.17 9.82 -16.59
CA PRO A 139 3.36 9.56 -15.80
C PRO A 139 3.06 9.64 -14.29
N LEU A 140 3.78 8.85 -13.51
CA LEU A 140 3.70 8.93 -12.05
C LEU A 140 4.06 10.34 -11.57
N PRO A 141 3.49 10.78 -10.42
CA PRO A 141 3.94 11.99 -9.75
C PRO A 141 5.46 12.02 -9.58
N ALA A 142 6.08 13.18 -9.83
CA ALA A 142 7.51 13.34 -9.71
C ALA A 142 8.02 13.14 -8.28
N LYS A 143 7.22 13.52 -7.27
CA LYS A 143 7.54 13.35 -5.85
C LYS A 143 7.28 11.93 -5.40
N LYS A 144 8.33 11.27 -4.89
CA LYS A 144 8.32 9.87 -4.47
C LYS A 144 8.65 9.74 -2.99
N VAL A 145 7.88 8.96 -2.27
CA VAL A 145 8.12 8.68 -0.84
C VAL A 145 8.16 7.17 -0.62
N GLU A 146 9.05 6.68 0.24
CA GLU A 146 8.95 5.31 0.77
C GLU A 146 8.48 5.37 2.22
N PHE A 147 7.48 4.58 2.58
CA PHE A 147 7.07 4.38 3.97
C PHE A 147 7.48 3.00 4.45
N ILE A 148 8.30 2.97 5.48
CA ILE A 148 8.71 1.76 6.20
C ILE A 148 7.94 1.75 7.52
N GLY A 149 7.21 0.66 7.82
CA GLY A 149 6.40 0.68 9.03
C GLY A 149 5.82 -0.65 9.49
N ASN A 150 4.92 -0.53 10.44
CA ASN A 150 4.21 -1.63 11.07
C ASN A 150 2.70 -1.59 10.73
N SER A 151 1.85 -2.18 11.58
CA SER A 151 0.39 -2.23 11.43
C SER A 151 -0.26 -0.85 11.25
N ILE A 152 0.27 0.20 11.88
CA ILE A 152 -0.22 1.57 11.70
C ILE A 152 -0.06 1.99 10.23
N THR A 153 1.06 1.62 9.62
CA THR A 153 1.33 1.94 8.20
C THR A 153 0.54 1.03 7.27
N CYS A 154 0.32 -0.25 7.63
CA CYS A 154 -0.52 -1.16 6.86
C CYS A 154 -1.99 -0.70 6.80
N GLY A 155 -2.49 -0.02 7.83
CA GLY A 155 -3.91 0.29 7.98
C GLY A 155 -4.68 -0.86 8.61
N TYR A 156 -4.01 -1.63 9.49
CA TYR A 156 -4.57 -2.79 10.20
C TYR A 156 -5.92 -2.47 10.83
N GLY A 157 -6.96 -3.19 10.43
CA GLY A 157 -8.28 -3.10 11.01
C GLY A 157 -8.91 -1.71 11.08
N ASN A 158 -8.47 -0.76 10.24
CA ASN A 158 -8.91 0.64 10.30
C ASN A 158 -10.37 0.85 9.86
N GLU A 159 -10.97 -0.09 9.14
CA GLU A 159 -12.40 -0.14 8.81
C GLU A 159 -13.21 -0.97 9.83
N GLY A 160 -12.54 -1.67 10.75
CA GLY A 160 -13.14 -2.40 11.86
C GLY A 160 -13.40 -1.51 13.08
N ARG A 161 -13.78 -2.13 14.18
CA ARG A 161 -14.06 -1.44 15.45
C ARG A 161 -13.37 -2.16 16.61
N LEU A 162 -13.12 -1.42 17.67
CA LEU A 162 -12.65 -2.00 18.93
C LEU A 162 -13.63 -3.09 19.44
N GLY A 163 -13.07 -4.24 19.81
CA GLY A 163 -13.85 -5.40 20.26
C GLY A 163 -14.29 -6.36 19.14
N GLU A 164 -14.11 -5.96 17.87
CA GLU A 164 -14.27 -6.89 16.75
C GLU A 164 -12.93 -7.61 16.47
N PRO A 165 -12.94 -8.90 16.10
CA PRO A 165 -11.73 -9.60 15.70
C PRO A 165 -11.17 -9.01 14.41
N PHE A 166 -9.85 -9.01 14.28
CA PHE A 166 -9.21 -8.61 13.03
C PHE A 166 -9.64 -9.50 11.86
N ARG A 167 -9.89 -8.89 10.74
CA ARG A 167 -10.11 -9.52 9.44
C ARG A 167 -9.42 -8.71 8.37
N PHE A 168 -8.75 -9.36 7.43
CA PHE A 168 -8.13 -8.67 6.28
C PHE A 168 -9.13 -7.84 5.45
N GLU A 169 -10.41 -8.20 5.50
CA GLU A 169 -11.49 -7.42 4.87
C GLU A 169 -11.61 -6.00 5.46
N THR A 170 -11.25 -5.82 6.73
CA THR A 170 -11.31 -4.55 7.44
C THR A 170 -9.96 -3.81 7.50
N GLU A 171 -8.92 -4.36 6.90
CA GLU A 171 -7.66 -3.68 6.66
C GLU A 171 -7.75 -2.89 5.35
N ASN A 172 -7.37 -1.62 5.37
CA ASN A 172 -7.41 -0.81 4.17
C ASN A 172 -6.33 0.28 4.14
N HIS A 173 -5.20 -0.08 3.54
CA HIS A 173 -4.08 0.85 3.35
C HIS A 173 -4.46 2.09 2.53
N TYR A 174 -5.41 1.99 1.61
CA TYR A 174 -5.86 3.11 0.78
C TYR A 174 -6.32 4.30 1.65
N TYR A 175 -6.95 4.05 2.78
CA TYR A 175 -7.35 5.04 3.77
C TYR A 175 -6.35 5.20 4.92
N GLY A 176 -5.19 4.58 4.86
CA GLY A 176 -4.09 4.76 5.79
C GLY A 176 -3.45 6.15 5.66
N TYR A 177 -2.84 6.65 6.75
CA TYR A 177 -2.26 7.98 6.81
C TYR A 177 -1.24 8.25 5.68
N ALA A 178 -0.45 7.24 5.30
CA ALA A 178 0.55 7.34 4.26
C ALA A 178 -0.08 7.71 2.91
N GLN A 179 -1.10 6.97 2.47
CA GLN A 179 -1.77 7.22 1.19
C GLN A 179 -2.63 8.49 1.21
N LEU A 180 -3.26 8.81 2.35
CA LEU A 180 -3.97 10.08 2.52
C LEU A 180 -3.00 11.27 2.35
N THR A 181 -1.82 11.19 2.96
CA THR A 181 -0.77 12.21 2.82
C THR A 181 -0.29 12.33 1.36
N MET A 182 -0.05 11.21 0.68
CA MET A 182 0.40 11.22 -0.71
C MET A 182 -0.63 11.87 -1.65
N ARG A 183 -1.90 11.54 -1.53
CA ARG A 183 -2.96 12.18 -2.33
C ARG A 183 -3.02 13.69 -2.13
N ARG A 184 -2.84 14.19 -0.89
CA ARG A 184 -2.82 15.63 -0.58
C ARG A 184 -1.59 16.37 -1.09
N LEU A 185 -0.51 15.65 -1.29
CA LEU A 185 0.77 16.21 -1.79
C LEU A 185 0.92 16.08 -3.31
N GLY A 186 0.01 15.37 -3.99
CA GLY A 186 0.22 14.99 -5.38
C GLY A 186 1.50 14.19 -5.56
N ALA A 187 1.75 13.24 -4.66
CA ALA A 187 2.94 12.40 -4.60
C ALA A 187 2.56 10.92 -4.69
N VAL A 188 3.55 10.05 -4.88
CA VAL A 188 3.37 8.60 -4.95
C VAL A 188 4.25 7.90 -3.92
N ALA A 189 3.77 6.80 -3.33
CA ALA A 189 4.52 6.05 -2.33
C ALA A 189 4.79 4.60 -2.72
N SER A 190 5.95 4.10 -2.30
CA SER A 190 6.25 2.68 -2.10
C SER A 190 6.15 2.35 -0.61
N ILE A 191 5.59 1.21 -0.28
CA ILE A 191 5.36 0.79 1.11
C ILE A 191 6.17 -0.47 1.42
N VAL A 192 6.84 -0.46 2.59
CA VAL A 192 7.52 -1.63 3.16
C VAL A 192 7.04 -1.77 4.60
N ALA A 193 5.93 -2.43 4.80
CA ALA A 193 5.29 -2.51 6.11
C ALA A 193 4.68 -3.88 6.37
N ARG A 194 4.66 -4.26 7.66
CA ARG A 194 4.02 -5.49 8.15
C ARG A 194 3.53 -5.31 9.58
N SER A 195 2.34 -5.78 9.88
CA SER A 195 1.76 -5.77 11.22
C SER A 195 2.59 -6.58 12.21
N GLY A 196 2.78 -6.05 13.40
CA GLY A 196 3.58 -6.69 14.45
C GLY A 196 5.09 -6.54 14.31
N ILE A 197 5.63 -6.00 13.19
CA ILE A 197 7.09 -5.87 13.00
C ILE A 197 7.66 -4.70 13.81
N GLY A 198 8.89 -4.87 14.30
CA GLY A 198 9.65 -3.84 15.01
C GLY A 198 10.99 -3.52 14.36
N ALA A 199 11.68 -2.53 14.91
CA ALA A 199 13.02 -2.18 14.50
C ALA A 199 14.08 -3.17 15.03
N TYR A 200 13.84 -3.79 16.17
CA TYR A 200 14.66 -4.89 16.69
C TYR A 200 13.82 -6.06 17.19
N ARG A 201 12.62 -5.79 17.73
CA ARG A 201 11.74 -6.75 18.37
C ARG A 201 10.32 -6.67 17.81
N ASN A 202 9.81 -7.78 17.30
CA ASN A 202 8.42 -7.90 16.90
C ASN A 202 7.50 -7.95 18.13
N TYR A 203 6.21 -7.67 17.96
CA TYR A 203 5.22 -7.71 19.02
C TYR A 203 5.27 -9.05 19.77
N GLY A 204 5.40 -8.99 21.11
CA GLY A 204 5.42 -10.17 21.97
C GLY A 204 6.69 -11.03 21.89
N ALA A 205 7.70 -10.64 21.11
CA ALA A 205 8.96 -11.38 21.02
C ALA A 205 9.81 -11.23 22.32
N PRO A 206 10.79 -12.12 22.54
CA PRO A 206 11.72 -12.03 23.66
C PRO A 206 12.50 -10.72 23.72
N LYS A 207 13.13 -10.42 24.87
CA LYS A 207 13.86 -9.17 25.11
C LYS A 207 15.06 -8.97 24.17
N ASP A 208 15.71 -10.04 23.75
CA ASP A 208 16.82 -10.05 22.80
C ASP A 208 16.40 -9.81 21.34
N GLY A 209 15.09 -9.75 21.10
CA GLY A 209 14.51 -9.28 19.85
C GLY A 209 14.18 -10.38 18.83
N SER A 210 14.03 -9.95 17.58
CA SER A 210 13.65 -10.79 16.42
C SER A 210 14.68 -10.62 15.30
N PRO A 211 15.93 -11.03 15.47
CA PRO A 211 17.03 -10.67 14.57
C PRO A 211 16.86 -11.21 13.14
N ALA A 212 16.11 -12.30 12.96
CA ALA A 212 15.85 -12.91 11.65
C ALA A 212 14.58 -12.36 10.95
N ASP A 213 13.68 -11.69 11.69
CA ASP A 213 12.35 -11.31 11.20
C ASP A 213 11.94 -9.88 11.61
N ASN A 214 12.85 -9.04 12.07
CA ASN A 214 12.58 -7.61 12.28
C ASN A 214 12.71 -6.82 10.96
N MET A 215 12.28 -5.56 10.96
CA MET A 215 12.31 -4.75 9.75
C MET A 215 13.71 -4.67 9.11
N PRO A 216 14.83 -4.46 9.83
CA PRO A 216 16.16 -4.51 9.22
C PRO A 216 16.51 -5.84 8.54
N ALA A 217 15.94 -6.97 9.00
CA ALA A 217 16.16 -8.26 8.36
C ALA A 217 15.38 -8.44 7.06
N GLN A 218 14.25 -7.71 6.91
CA GLN A 218 13.34 -7.82 5.76
C GLN A 218 13.55 -6.72 4.72
N TYR A 219 14.09 -5.55 5.09
CA TYR A 219 14.09 -4.34 4.26
C TYR A 219 14.79 -4.50 2.91
N GLU A 220 15.83 -5.33 2.82
CA GLU A 220 16.59 -5.51 1.58
C GLU A 220 15.96 -6.48 0.57
N TYR A 221 14.76 -7.04 0.87
CA TYR A 221 14.09 -8.00 -0.01
C TYR A 221 12.89 -7.41 -0.73
N THR A 222 12.59 -7.98 -1.90
CA THR A 222 11.45 -7.57 -2.72
C THR A 222 10.12 -7.92 -2.06
N LEU A 223 10.04 -9.10 -1.45
CA LEU A 223 8.84 -9.61 -0.77
C LEU A 223 9.12 -9.83 0.72
N TYR A 224 8.11 -9.67 1.55
CA TYR A 224 8.17 -10.02 2.96
C TYR A 224 8.23 -11.55 3.13
N ASN A 225 9.08 -12.03 4.03
CA ASN A 225 9.33 -13.46 4.29
C ASN A 225 9.71 -14.30 3.05
N ASP A 226 10.24 -13.67 2.03
CA ASP A 226 10.77 -14.34 0.85
C ASP A 226 12.13 -13.73 0.51
N GLN A 227 13.20 -14.40 0.92
CA GLN A 227 14.58 -13.95 0.73
C GLN A 227 15.19 -14.38 -0.61
N THR A 228 14.37 -14.87 -1.54
CA THR A 228 14.85 -15.36 -2.85
C THR A 228 15.26 -14.24 -3.79
N GLU A 229 14.72 -13.00 -3.58
CA GLU A 229 15.05 -11.85 -4.41
C GLU A 229 15.34 -10.62 -3.55
N ARG A 230 16.54 -10.06 -3.70
CA ARG A 230 16.87 -8.77 -3.13
C ARG A 230 16.23 -7.66 -3.94
N TRP A 231 15.75 -6.63 -3.23
CA TRP A 231 15.20 -5.45 -3.86
C TRP A 231 16.28 -4.67 -4.60
N ASP A 232 16.06 -4.42 -5.87
CA ASP A 232 16.87 -3.49 -6.65
C ASP A 232 16.41 -2.05 -6.38
N PHE A 233 17.14 -1.36 -5.52
CA PHE A 233 16.84 0.02 -5.13
C PHE A 233 16.87 1.01 -6.31
N SER A 234 17.52 0.69 -7.43
CA SER A 234 17.52 1.57 -8.60
C SER A 234 16.12 1.69 -9.25
N ARG A 235 15.24 0.71 -9.04
CA ARG A 235 13.86 0.70 -9.55
C ARG A 235 12.97 1.74 -8.87
N TRP A 236 13.35 2.19 -7.66
CA TRP A 236 12.60 3.18 -6.89
C TRP A 236 13.55 4.01 -6.05
N GLN A 237 13.74 5.29 -6.42
CA GLN A 237 14.56 6.23 -5.67
C GLN A 237 13.63 7.31 -5.08
N PRO A 238 13.31 7.26 -3.77
CA PRO A 238 12.44 8.22 -3.13
C PRO A 238 13.16 9.52 -2.79
N ASP A 239 12.42 10.63 -2.78
CA ASP A 239 12.88 11.92 -2.23
C ASP A 239 12.91 11.87 -0.70
N VAL A 240 11.97 11.14 -0.10
CA VAL A 240 11.82 11.01 1.35
C VAL A 240 11.57 9.54 1.72
N VAL A 241 12.20 9.06 2.79
CA VAL A 241 11.92 7.78 3.45
C VAL A 241 11.36 8.06 4.83
N CYS A 242 10.12 7.66 5.10
CA CYS A 242 9.46 7.78 6.39
C CYS A 242 9.50 6.43 7.13
N ILE A 243 9.99 6.39 8.37
CA ILE A 243 10.14 5.17 9.17
C ILE A 243 9.25 5.26 10.41
N ASN A 244 8.17 4.48 10.46
CA ASN A 244 7.20 4.42 11.57
C ASN A 244 7.25 3.05 12.26
N LEU A 245 8.16 2.89 13.20
CA LEU A 245 8.39 1.68 14.01
C LEU A 245 8.42 2.04 15.50
N GLY A 246 8.81 1.10 16.34
CA GLY A 246 8.97 1.31 17.78
C GLY A 246 7.75 0.91 18.61
N THR A 247 6.54 0.99 18.06
CA THR A 247 5.31 0.59 18.76
C THR A 247 5.37 -0.87 19.22
N ASN A 248 5.74 -1.79 18.34
CA ASN A 248 5.86 -3.21 18.67
C ASN A 248 7.06 -3.51 19.56
N ASP A 249 8.16 -2.80 19.36
CA ASP A 249 9.37 -2.91 20.17
C ASP A 249 9.11 -2.58 21.64
N LEU A 250 8.22 -1.63 21.91
CA LEU A 250 7.89 -1.10 23.24
C LEU A 250 6.54 -1.56 23.80
N SER A 251 5.78 -2.38 23.09
CA SER A 251 4.38 -2.71 23.41
C SER A 251 4.17 -3.66 24.58
N THR A 252 5.25 -4.27 25.10
CA THR A 252 5.24 -5.13 26.29
C THR A 252 6.42 -4.75 27.16
N ASP A 253 6.35 -4.91 28.49
CA ASP A 253 7.37 -4.46 29.44
C ASP A 253 8.76 -5.10 29.26
N ASN A 254 8.84 -6.14 28.44
CA ASN A 254 10.07 -6.89 28.22
C ASN A 254 10.82 -6.37 26.98
N TYR A 255 11.36 -5.16 27.04
CA TYR A 255 12.14 -4.56 25.96
C TYR A 255 13.54 -4.09 26.39
N ASP A 256 14.42 -3.86 25.40
CA ASP A 256 15.75 -3.31 25.57
C ASP A 256 15.92 -2.05 24.71
N THR A 257 16.10 -0.91 25.35
CA THR A 257 16.21 0.40 24.70
C THR A 257 17.51 0.56 23.90
N ALA A 258 18.59 -0.12 24.29
CA ALA A 258 19.85 -0.09 23.57
C ALA A 258 19.74 -0.88 22.26
N LEU A 259 19.07 -2.05 22.29
CA LEU A 259 18.81 -2.84 21.10
C LEU A 259 17.84 -2.12 20.15
N LEU A 260 16.83 -1.42 20.66
CA LEU A 260 15.94 -0.61 19.84
C LEU A 260 16.70 0.49 19.10
N LYS A 261 17.57 1.21 19.80
CA LYS A 261 18.44 2.22 19.20
C LYS A 261 19.35 1.63 18.11
N GLN A 262 19.95 0.46 18.36
CA GLN A 262 20.77 -0.25 17.37
C GLN A 262 19.95 -0.67 16.15
N GLY A 263 18.70 -1.13 16.35
CA GLY A 263 17.78 -1.49 15.28
C GLY A 263 17.50 -0.33 14.34
N TYR A 264 17.20 0.85 14.88
CA TYR A 264 17.02 2.07 14.08
C TYR A 264 18.30 2.49 13.33
N LYS A 265 19.46 2.42 13.99
CA LYS A 265 20.75 2.72 13.35
C LYS A 265 21.05 1.76 12.19
N ARG A 266 20.80 0.47 12.39
CA ARG A 266 20.96 -0.55 11.33
C ARG A 266 20.03 -0.25 10.14
N LEU A 267 18.76 0.03 10.40
CA LEU A 267 17.81 0.35 9.34
C LEU A 267 18.19 1.63 8.60
N LEU A 268 18.61 2.68 9.33
CA LEU A 268 19.10 3.93 8.71
C LEU A 268 20.28 3.67 7.77
N ALA A 269 21.24 2.85 8.19
CA ALA A 269 22.41 2.49 7.37
C ALA A 269 21.99 1.75 6.09
N GLN A 270 21.01 0.84 6.17
CA GLN A 270 20.47 0.13 5.01
C GLN A 270 19.72 1.09 4.06
N VAL A 271 18.90 2.00 4.62
CA VAL A 271 18.21 3.03 3.83
C VAL A 271 19.22 3.91 3.11
N ARG A 272 20.29 4.35 3.78
CA ARG A 272 21.35 5.17 3.17
C ARG A 272 22.09 4.45 2.05
N LYS A 273 22.33 3.14 2.22
CA LYS A 273 22.96 2.32 1.18
C LYS A 273 22.10 2.25 -0.10
N GLY A 274 20.79 2.06 0.06
CA GLY A 274 19.86 1.95 -1.07
C GLY A 274 19.40 3.30 -1.63
N ASN A 275 19.26 4.32 -0.78
CA ASN A 275 18.69 5.62 -1.08
C ASN A 275 19.58 6.76 -0.54
N PRO A 276 20.80 6.95 -1.07
CA PRO A 276 21.81 7.84 -0.48
C PRO A 276 21.40 9.31 -0.43
N LYS A 277 20.50 9.74 -1.30
CA LYS A 277 20.07 11.15 -1.41
C LYS A 277 18.74 11.44 -0.71
N ALA A 278 18.01 10.41 -0.28
CA ALA A 278 16.69 10.59 0.33
C ALA A 278 16.77 11.32 1.67
N LYS A 279 15.83 12.19 1.96
CA LYS A 279 15.62 12.70 3.32
C LYS A 279 14.96 11.59 4.14
N VAL A 280 15.50 11.26 5.30
CA VAL A 280 14.94 10.20 6.18
C VAL A 280 14.21 10.85 7.33
N VAL A 281 12.97 10.46 7.56
CA VAL A 281 12.13 10.96 8.64
C VAL A 281 11.73 9.82 9.56
N PHE A 282 12.22 9.85 10.78
CA PHE A 282 11.70 8.97 11.83
C PHE A 282 10.35 9.50 12.32
N LEU A 283 9.32 8.68 12.23
CA LEU A 283 7.98 8.98 12.72
C LEU A 283 7.77 8.29 14.08
N CYS A 284 7.34 9.05 15.10
CA CYS A 284 6.82 8.46 16.32
C CYS A 284 5.30 8.25 16.13
N GLY A 285 4.86 6.98 16.12
CA GLY A 285 3.48 6.61 15.82
C GLY A 285 2.48 7.03 16.89
N SER A 286 1.21 7.10 16.53
CA SER A 286 0.12 7.60 17.38
C SER A 286 -0.33 6.63 18.48
N MET A 287 0.06 5.36 18.44
CA MET A 287 -0.39 4.34 19.41
C MET A 287 0.40 4.33 20.73
N LEU A 288 1.59 4.95 20.76
CA LEU A 288 2.37 5.03 21.98
C LEU A 288 1.85 6.14 22.89
N GLY A 289 1.88 5.88 24.21
CA GLY A 289 1.53 6.82 25.27
C GLY A 289 2.48 6.70 26.47
N GLY A 290 2.38 7.64 27.42
CA GLY A 290 3.11 7.60 28.68
C GLY A 290 4.63 7.38 28.51
N LYS A 291 5.18 6.50 29.34
CA LYS A 291 6.62 6.20 29.41
C LYS A 291 7.19 5.68 28.07
N GLU A 292 6.45 4.84 27.35
CA GLU A 292 6.89 4.24 26.10
C GLU A 292 7.00 5.29 24.97
N LEU A 293 6.10 6.26 24.97
CA LEU A 293 6.17 7.41 24.06
C LEU A 293 7.44 8.25 24.33
N ASP A 294 7.73 8.53 25.60
CA ASP A 294 8.92 9.32 25.98
C ASP A 294 10.22 8.57 25.63
N ILE A 295 10.25 7.26 25.85
CA ILE A 295 11.38 6.40 25.46
C ILE A 295 11.56 6.43 23.94
N CYS A 296 10.49 6.25 23.16
CA CYS A 296 10.55 6.28 21.70
C CYS A 296 11.10 7.62 21.20
N LYS A 297 10.55 8.73 21.69
CA LYS A 297 10.98 10.09 21.35
C LYS A 297 12.46 10.33 21.67
N ARG A 298 12.90 9.90 22.84
CA ARG A 298 14.30 10.03 23.25
C ARG A 298 15.23 9.25 22.32
N ILE A 299 14.90 7.99 22.01
CA ILE A 299 15.72 7.15 21.12
C ILE A 299 15.78 7.75 19.71
N LEU A 300 14.66 8.19 19.15
CA LEU A 300 14.63 8.82 17.83
C LEU A 300 15.45 10.13 17.79
N ASN A 301 15.43 10.92 18.88
CA ASN A 301 16.30 12.07 19.02
C ASN A 301 17.78 11.68 19.00
N GLU A 302 18.17 10.72 19.84
CA GLU A 302 19.55 10.26 19.95
C GLU A 302 20.08 9.76 18.59
N VAL A 303 19.29 8.93 17.86
CA VAL A 303 19.66 8.42 16.54
C VAL A 303 19.82 9.56 15.52
N THR A 304 18.90 10.54 15.55
CA THR A 304 18.95 11.71 14.66
C THR A 304 20.20 12.58 14.95
N GLU A 305 20.46 12.87 16.21
CA GLU A 305 21.64 13.66 16.62
C GLU A 305 22.95 12.94 16.30
N GLU A 306 23.04 11.62 16.51
CA GLU A 306 24.23 10.84 16.15
C GLU A 306 24.45 10.85 14.63
N ALA A 307 23.40 10.73 13.82
CA ALA A 307 23.49 10.85 12.37
C ALA A 307 24.01 12.24 11.96
N HIS A 308 23.48 13.31 12.57
CA HIS A 308 23.95 14.68 12.33
C HIS A 308 25.41 14.89 12.71
N LYS A 309 25.86 14.34 13.85
CA LYS A 309 27.25 14.38 14.29
C LYS A 309 28.18 13.63 13.34
N ALA A 310 27.67 12.54 12.74
CA ALA A 310 28.38 11.77 11.72
C ALA A 310 28.37 12.42 10.32
N GLY A 311 27.74 13.60 10.15
CA GLY A 311 27.71 14.35 8.90
C GLY A 311 26.43 14.15 8.06
N ASP A 312 25.55 13.22 8.43
CA ASP A 312 24.27 13.01 7.73
C ASP A 312 23.21 14.02 8.21
N LYS A 313 23.11 15.15 7.53
CA LYS A 313 22.14 16.22 7.84
C LYS A 313 20.75 15.99 7.26
N LEU A 314 20.56 14.90 6.50
CA LEU A 314 19.28 14.57 5.86
C LEU A 314 18.43 13.61 6.70
N VAL A 315 18.64 13.58 8.00
CA VAL A 315 17.84 12.80 8.97
C VAL A 315 16.99 13.75 9.80
N TYR A 316 15.71 13.48 9.85
CA TYR A 316 14.70 14.29 10.52
C TYR A 316 13.85 13.42 11.43
N ARG A 317 13.01 14.02 12.25
CA ARG A 317 11.97 13.33 12.97
C ARG A 317 10.66 14.11 12.97
N PHE A 318 9.58 13.38 13.15
CA PHE A 318 8.25 13.90 13.30
C PHE A 318 7.46 13.05 14.30
N ASP A 319 6.73 13.68 15.20
CA ASP A 319 5.92 12.99 16.21
C ASP A 319 4.43 13.22 15.89
N PHE A 320 3.69 12.14 15.70
CA PHE A 320 2.24 12.22 15.67
C PHE A 320 1.68 12.51 17.06
N SER A 321 0.56 13.20 17.12
CA SER A 321 -0.24 13.29 18.33
C SER A 321 -0.70 11.90 18.77
N PRO A 322 -0.54 11.52 20.05
CA PRO A 322 -1.07 10.26 20.55
C PRO A 322 -2.58 10.16 20.37
N GLN A 323 -3.06 8.98 20.00
CA GLN A 323 -4.50 8.75 19.96
C GLN A 323 -5.08 8.63 21.36
N THR A 324 -6.23 9.27 21.58
CA THR A 324 -6.91 9.36 22.89
C THR A 324 -8.26 8.65 22.91
N GLY A 325 -8.69 8.09 21.77
CA GLY A 325 -9.99 7.45 21.61
C GLY A 325 -11.13 8.41 21.21
N ASP A 326 -10.88 9.71 21.16
CA ASP A 326 -11.85 10.73 20.74
C ASP A 326 -12.33 10.56 19.28
N LEU A 327 -11.52 9.93 18.45
CA LEU A 327 -11.85 9.58 17.06
C LEU A 327 -12.27 8.11 16.89
N GLY A 328 -12.45 7.38 18.01
CA GLY A 328 -12.66 5.94 18.01
C GLY A 328 -11.39 5.17 17.70
N TYR A 329 -11.48 3.85 17.79
CA TYR A 329 -10.42 2.92 17.44
C TYR A 329 -10.89 1.98 16.33
N GLY A 330 -9.97 1.54 15.51
CA GLY A 330 -10.12 0.36 14.67
C GLY A 330 -9.98 -0.92 15.52
N THR A 331 -9.79 -2.05 14.87
CA THR A 331 -9.59 -3.34 15.53
C THR A 331 -8.32 -3.29 16.41
N ASP A 332 -8.36 -3.96 17.58
CA ASP A 332 -7.22 -4.11 18.49
C ASP A 332 -6.52 -2.78 18.83
N TRP A 333 -7.30 -1.72 19.13
CA TRP A 333 -6.80 -0.40 19.50
C TRP A 333 -6.01 0.33 18.41
N HIS A 334 -6.03 -0.15 17.16
CA HIS A 334 -5.36 0.51 16.05
C HIS A 334 -6.07 1.82 15.65
N PRO A 335 -5.39 2.70 14.92
CA PRO A 335 -6.00 3.92 14.44
C PRO A 335 -7.23 3.66 13.57
N SER A 336 -8.37 4.30 13.90
CA SER A 336 -9.56 4.31 13.05
C SER A 336 -9.32 5.10 11.77
N LEU A 337 -10.24 5.03 10.81
CA LEU A 337 -10.21 5.88 9.60
C LEU A 337 -10.06 7.38 9.94
N ARG A 338 -10.76 7.85 10.99
CA ARG A 338 -10.69 9.24 11.44
C ARG A 338 -9.33 9.57 12.07
N GLN A 339 -8.73 8.64 12.79
CA GLN A 339 -7.40 8.82 13.35
C GLN A 339 -6.33 8.85 12.24
N HIS A 340 -6.44 8.00 11.22
CA HIS A 340 -5.59 8.06 10.04
C HIS A 340 -5.71 9.40 9.30
N GLN A 341 -6.92 9.95 9.24
CA GLN A 341 -7.16 11.28 8.67
C GLN A 341 -6.41 12.36 9.46
N ARG A 342 -6.49 12.36 10.81
CA ARG A 342 -5.72 13.27 11.70
C ARG A 342 -4.23 13.12 11.47
N MET A 343 -3.70 11.90 11.44
CA MET A 343 -2.28 11.67 11.17
C MET A 343 -1.85 12.26 9.83
N ALA A 344 -2.67 12.13 8.80
CA ALA A 344 -2.40 12.73 7.50
C ALA A 344 -2.50 14.27 7.52
N ASP A 345 -3.41 14.85 8.32
CA ASP A 345 -3.53 16.31 8.53
C ASP A 345 -2.23 16.86 9.16
N GLU A 346 -1.65 16.13 10.10
CA GLU A 346 -0.41 16.49 10.80
C GLU A 346 0.83 16.32 9.90
N LEU A 347 0.95 15.20 9.19
CA LEU A 347 2.15 14.86 8.41
C LEU A 347 2.25 15.65 7.09
N THR A 348 1.12 15.96 6.46
CA THR A 348 1.09 16.63 5.14
C THR A 348 1.84 17.97 5.12
N PRO A 349 1.61 18.92 6.05
CA PRO A 349 2.32 20.20 6.03
C PRO A 349 3.82 20.04 6.27
N PHE A 350 4.22 19.11 7.15
CA PHE A 350 5.62 18.81 7.41
C PHE A 350 6.34 18.29 6.15
N LEU A 351 5.80 17.25 5.49
CA LEU A 351 6.41 16.72 4.28
C LEU A 351 6.36 17.71 3.11
N ARG A 352 5.31 18.55 3.02
CA ARG A 352 5.23 19.59 2.00
C ARG A 352 6.37 20.59 2.13
N GLN A 353 6.70 21.01 3.34
CA GLN A 353 7.85 21.88 3.59
C GLN A 353 9.16 21.15 3.27
N LEU A 354 9.33 19.94 3.81
CA LEU A 354 10.56 19.16 3.65
C LEU A 354 10.91 18.88 2.18
N MET A 355 9.88 18.66 1.32
CA MET A 355 10.09 18.38 -0.12
C MET A 355 10.24 19.64 -0.98
N LYS A 356 10.16 20.86 -0.41
CA LYS A 356 10.48 22.10 -1.11
C LYS A 356 11.95 22.49 -0.95
N GLU A 357 12.56 22.06 0.12
CA GLU A 357 13.98 22.26 0.43
C GLU A 357 14.86 21.24 -0.33
#